data_896c5adff5a4949edb00c296ca3c0c25
#
_entry.id   896c5adff5a4949edb00c296ca3c0c25
#
_cell.length_a   1.000
_cell.length_b   1.000
_cell.length_c   1.000
_cell.angle_alpha   90.00
_cell.angle_beta   90.00
_cell.angle_gamma   90.00
#
_symmetry.space_group_name_H-M   'P 1'
#
loop_
_entity.id
_entity.type
_entity.pdbx_description
1 polymer ?
#
loop_
_entity_poly.entity_id
_entity_poly.type
_entity_poly.pdbx_seq_one_letter_code
_entity_poly.pdbx_strand_id
1 'polypeptide(L)' 'VIAKPPVALLTCADEPDAPDLPGRDEQARRDAATLDYILGLRSAWGSCHAAVAGVRAWTEAN' A
#
# COMPACT_ATOMS: atom_id res chain seq x y z
N VAL A 1 -11.58 -19.08 -24.79
CA VAL A 1 -10.70 -17.94 -24.54
C VAL A 1 -10.79 -17.54 -23.07
N ILE A 2 -9.66 -17.48 -22.40
CA ILE A 2 -9.61 -17.07 -21.01
C ILE A 2 -9.45 -15.56 -20.95
N ALA A 3 -10.44 -14.88 -20.41
CA ALA A 3 -10.38 -13.43 -20.19
C ALA A 3 -9.39 -13.11 -19.06
N LYS A 4 -8.65 -12.03 -19.21
CA LYS A 4 -7.73 -11.56 -18.18
C LYS A 4 -8.35 -10.39 -17.44
N PRO A 5 -8.13 -10.26 -16.12
CA PRO A 5 -8.61 -9.09 -15.41
C PRO A 5 -7.88 -7.82 -15.88
N PRO A 6 -8.50 -6.66 -15.72
CA PRO A 6 -7.85 -5.40 -16.09
C PRO A 6 -6.51 -5.21 -15.38
N VAL A 7 -5.54 -4.63 -16.05
CA VAL A 7 -4.22 -4.38 -15.49
C VAL A 7 -4.29 -3.58 -14.19
N ALA A 8 -5.23 -2.63 -14.11
CA ALA A 8 -5.40 -1.83 -12.90
C ALA A 8 -5.69 -2.68 -11.66
N LEU A 9 -6.31 -3.85 -11.83
CA LEU A 9 -6.59 -4.75 -10.72
C LEU A 9 -5.42 -5.66 -10.37
N LEU A 10 -4.37 -5.64 -11.18
CA LEU A 10 -3.18 -6.47 -10.98
C LEU A 10 -2.00 -5.64 -10.46
N THR A 11 -2.24 -4.40 -10.09
CA THR A 11 -1.19 -3.46 -9.68
C THR A 11 -1.49 -2.91 -8.30
N CYS A 12 -0.49 -2.88 -7.45
CA CYS A 12 -0.54 -2.25 -6.14
C CYS A 12 0.41 -1.07 -6.10
N ALA A 13 0.16 -0.13 -5.18
CA ALA A 13 1.14 0.91 -4.89
C ALA A 13 2.39 0.27 -4.30
N ASP A 14 3.56 0.83 -4.63
CA ASP A 14 4.81 0.35 -4.09
C ASP A 14 4.91 0.60 -2.59
N GLU A 15 5.66 -0.27 -1.91
CA GLU A 15 5.96 -0.09 -0.50
C GLU A 15 6.77 1.18 -0.32
N PRO A 16 6.42 2.06 0.65
CA PRO A 16 7.24 3.24 0.91
C PRO A 16 8.59 2.86 1.49
N ASP A 17 9.61 3.65 1.18
CA ASP A 17 10.95 3.43 1.72
C ASP A 17 10.95 3.70 3.23
N ALA A 18 11.70 2.89 3.98
CA ALA A 18 11.86 3.10 5.40
C ALA A 18 12.59 4.44 5.63
N PRO A 19 12.10 5.27 6.57
CA PRO A 19 12.72 6.57 6.80
C PRO A 19 14.02 6.44 7.58
N ASP A 20 14.93 7.39 7.35
CA ASP A 20 16.09 7.57 8.20
C ASP A 20 15.62 8.29 9.46
N LEU A 21 15.76 7.63 10.61
CA LEU A 21 15.29 8.21 11.86
C LEU A 21 16.28 9.23 12.41
N PRO A 22 15.79 10.39 12.90
CA PRO A 22 16.63 11.37 13.59
C PRO A 22 17.24 10.79 14.87
N GLY A 23 18.20 11.50 15.45
CA GLY A 23 18.85 11.08 16.69
C GLY A 23 17.88 10.96 17.87
N ARG A 24 18.36 10.30 18.93
CA ARG A 24 17.53 10.02 20.11
C ARG A 24 17.00 11.28 20.80
N ASP A 25 17.72 12.39 20.66
CA ASP A 25 17.36 13.69 21.22
C ASP A 25 16.25 14.40 20.43
N GLU A 26 15.86 13.85 19.28
CA GLU A 26 14.82 14.42 18.43
C GLU A 26 13.58 13.52 18.41
N GLN A 27 13.05 13.23 19.59
CA GLN A 27 11.96 12.28 19.76
C GLN A 27 10.72 12.64 18.94
N ALA A 28 10.33 13.92 18.94
CA ALA A 28 9.13 14.36 18.21
C ALA A 28 9.28 14.12 16.70
N ARG A 29 10.48 14.36 16.16
CA ARG A 29 10.75 14.16 14.73
C ARG A 29 10.78 12.68 14.39
N ARG A 30 11.31 11.86 15.30
CA ARG A 30 11.32 10.41 15.13
C ARG A 30 9.89 9.86 15.10
N ASP A 31 9.06 10.34 16.01
CA ASP A 31 7.66 9.91 16.10
C ASP A 31 6.91 10.30 14.83
N ALA A 32 7.13 11.51 14.32
CA ALA A 32 6.49 11.96 13.09
C ALA A 32 6.93 11.14 11.89
N ALA A 33 8.23 10.84 11.77
CA ALA A 33 8.75 10.02 10.67
C ALA A 33 8.18 8.59 10.72
N THR A 34 8.08 8.03 11.91
CA THR A 34 7.52 6.70 12.11
C THR A 34 6.04 6.68 11.72
N LEU A 35 5.30 7.69 12.15
CA LEU A 35 3.87 7.79 11.83
C LEU A 35 3.65 7.91 10.32
N ASP A 36 4.44 8.75 9.65
CA ASP A 36 4.34 8.92 8.20
C ASP A 36 4.60 7.60 7.48
N TYR A 37 5.59 6.84 7.94
CA TYR A 37 5.91 5.55 7.35
C TYR A 37 4.75 4.54 7.54
N ILE A 38 4.18 4.49 8.74
CA ILE A 38 3.04 3.61 9.04
C ILE A 38 1.84 3.98 8.17
N LEU A 39 1.54 5.27 8.03
CA LEU A 39 0.44 5.72 7.19
C LEU A 39 0.68 5.38 5.71
N GLY A 40 1.93 5.49 5.26
CA GLY A 40 2.31 5.10 3.90
C GLY A 40 2.13 3.61 3.66
N LEU A 41 2.57 2.77 4.61
CA LEU A 41 2.38 1.32 4.54
C LEU A 41 0.90 0.96 4.52
N ARG A 42 0.10 1.62 5.34
CA ARG A 42 -1.34 1.39 5.40
C ARG A 42 -2.00 1.74 4.07
N SER A 43 -1.60 2.84 3.48
CA SER A 43 -2.11 3.27 2.17
C SER A 43 -1.75 2.26 1.09
N ALA A 44 -0.50 1.79 1.06
CA ALA A 44 -0.03 0.79 0.10
C ALA A 44 -0.79 -0.53 0.27
N TRP A 45 -0.99 -0.97 1.53
CA TRP A 45 -1.77 -2.16 1.81
C TRP A 45 -3.20 -2.01 1.32
N GLY A 46 -3.82 -0.85 1.56
CA GLY A 46 -5.18 -0.56 1.12
C GLY A 46 -5.30 -0.63 -0.40
N SER A 47 -4.30 -0.14 -1.12
CA SER A 47 -4.26 -0.23 -2.58
C SER A 47 -4.24 -1.68 -3.05
N CYS A 48 -3.39 -2.52 -2.46
CA CYS A 48 -3.35 -3.95 -2.79
C CYS A 48 -4.64 -4.65 -2.41
N HIS A 49 -5.18 -4.35 -1.25
CA HIS A 49 -6.43 -4.94 -0.79
C HIS A 49 -7.57 -4.61 -1.74
N ALA A 50 -7.66 -3.35 -2.17
CA ALA A 50 -8.68 -2.92 -3.12
C ALA A 50 -8.51 -3.62 -4.47
N ALA A 51 -7.27 -3.78 -4.93
CA ALA A 51 -6.99 -4.48 -6.19
C ALA A 51 -7.44 -5.94 -6.12
N VAL A 52 -7.13 -6.63 -5.03
CA VAL A 52 -7.54 -8.02 -4.84
C VAL A 52 -9.06 -8.13 -4.77
N ALA A 53 -9.71 -7.22 -4.06
CA ALA A 53 -11.17 -7.18 -4.00
C ALA A 53 -11.77 -6.95 -5.39
N GLY A 54 -11.14 -6.08 -6.19
CA GLY A 54 -11.55 -5.85 -7.57
C GLY A 54 -11.43 -7.08 -8.44
N VAL A 55 -10.33 -7.83 -8.32
CA VAL A 55 -10.14 -9.07 -9.05
C VAL A 55 -11.23 -10.09 -8.67
N ARG A 56 -11.51 -10.18 -7.38
CA ARG A 56 -12.56 -11.09 -6.89
C ARG A 56 -13.92 -10.73 -7.48
N ALA A 57 -14.28 -9.46 -7.45
CA ALA A 57 -15.53 -8.99 -8.01
C ALA A 57 -15.60 -9.25 -9.52
N TRP A 58 -14.50 -8.99 -10.22
CA TRP A 58 -14.40 -9.24 -11.66
C TRP A 58 -14.61 -10.73 -11.96
N THR A 59 -13.97 -11.60 -11.18
CA THR A 59 -14.07 -13.05 -11.35
C THR A 59 -15.51 -13.54 -11.12
N GLU A 60 -16.18 -12.99 -10.10
CA GLU A 60 -17.57 -13.35 -9.79
C GLU A 60 -18.53 -12.86 -10.88
N ALA A 61 -18.21 -11.74 -11.53
CA ALA A 61 -19.05 -11.18 -12.59
C ALA A 61 -18.85 -11.88 -13.93
N ASN A 62 -17.73 -12.55 -14.12
CA ASN A 62 -17.40 -13.24 -15.36
C ASN A 62 -17.28 -14.75 -15.16
#